data_d7fe085add3ebb075c954ac12d3eead2
#
_entry.id   d7fe085add3ebb075c954ac12d3eead2
#
_cell.length_a   1.000
_cell.length_b   1.000
_cell.length_c   1.000
_cell.angle_alpha   90.00
_cell.angle_beta   90.00
_cell.angle_gamma   90.00
#
_symmetry.space_group_name_H-M   'P 1'
#
loop_
_entity.id
_entity.type
_entity.pdbx_description
1 polymer ?
#
loop_
_entity_poly.entity_id
_entity_poly.type
_entity_poly.pdbx_seq_one_letter_code
_entity_poly.pdbx_strand_id
1 'polypeptide(L)'
;EPLRSPVARPTTRQQRKDRLAKAMTDVGLDPESANRFPHEFSGGQRQRIAIARALVTEPDVLLADEPVSALDVSVRAQVLNLLNDLVRERGLTMVFVSHDLGVVRHLCDTVVVMSSGRVIERGPLADVYGDPQHEVTQELLAAIPRIRVDGSTD
;
A
#
# COMPACT_ATOMS: atom_id res chain seq x y z
N GLU A 1 -12.60 16.34 -1.71
CA GLU A 1 -12.75 16.27 -3.17
C GLU A 1 -13.27 14.93 -3.70
N PRO A 2 -12.74 13.74 -3.31
CA PRO A 2 -13.21 12.47 -3.88
C PRO A 2 -14.74 12.25 -3.75
N LEU A 3 -15.33 12.69 -2.64
CA LEU A 3 -16.78 12.60 -2.39
C LEU A 3 -17.63 13.56 -3.24
N ARG A 4 -17.02 14.44 -4.01
CA ARG A 4 -17.69 15.32 -4.99
C ARG A 4 -17.58 14.81 -6.41
N SER A 5 -16.83 13.73 -6.64
CA SER A 5 -16.71 13.10 -7.95
C SER A 5 -18.07 12.54 -8.41
N PRO A 6 -18.42 12.64 -9.69
CA PRO A 6 -19.63 12.01 -10.23
C PRO A 6 -19.60 10.48 -10.12
N VAL A 7 -18.44 9.89 -9.92
CA VAL A 7 -18.28 8.43 -9.71
C VAL A 7 -18.57 8.04 -8.25
N ALA A 8 -18.50 8.99 -7.31
CA ALA A 8 -18.81 8.72 -5.92
C ALA A 8 -20.32 8.50 -5.73
N ARG A 9 -20.70 7.54 -4.87
CA ARG A 9 -22.11 7.36 -4.50
C ARG A 9 -22.67 8.66 -3.92
N PRO A 10 -23.88 9.10 -4.32
CA PRO A 10 -24.51 10.31 -3.79
C PRO A 10 -24.54 10.29 -2.26
N THR A 11 -24.11 11.38 -1.62
CA THR A 11 -24.05 11.48 -0.16
C THR A 11 -24.56 12.82 0.33
N THR A 12 -25.26 12.81 1.46
CA THR A 12 -25.63 14.04 2.17
C THR A 12 -24.39 14.71 2.75
N ARG A 13 -24.52 15.98 3.17
CA ARG A 13 -23.42 16.68 3.86
C ARG A 13 -22.98 15.96 5.14
N GLN A 14 -23.92 15.38 5.89
CA GLN A 14 -23.64 14.64 7.11
C GLN A 14 -22.89 13.34 6.78
N GLN A 15 -23.38 12.55 5.84
CA GLN A 15 -22.72 11.31 5.42
C GLN A 15 -21.28 11.54 4.94
N ARG A 16 -21.02 12.68 4.26
CA ARG A 16 -19.63 13.03 3.86
C ARG A 16 -18.75 13.30 5.06
N LYS A 17 -19.25 13.98 6.09
CA LYS A 17 -18.51 14.21 7.33
C LYS A 17 -18.20 12.91 8.05
N ASP A 18 -19.19 12.02 8.16
CA ASP A 18 -19.04 10.75 8.85
C ASP A 18 -18.04 9.84 8.12
N ARG A 19 -18.10 9.77 6.78
CA ARG A 19 -17.11 9.03 5.97
C ARG A 19 -15.70 9.62 6.09
N LEU A 20 -15.58 10.94 6.10
CA LEU A 20 -14.28 11.59 6.30
C LEU A 20 -13.71 11.27 7.68
N ALA A 21 -14.51 11.42 8.73
CA ALA A 21 -14.09 11.11 10.09
C ALA A 21 -13.66 9.64 10.21
N LYS A 22 -14.47 8.73 9.67
CA LYS A 22 -14.14 7.29 9.63
C LYS A 22 -12.82 7.04 8.89
N ALA A 23 -12.65 7.58 7.69
CA ALA A 23 -11.44 7.37 6.90
C ALA A 23 -10.17 7.92 7.60
N MET A 24 -10.28 9.03 8.33
CA MET A 24 -9.18 9.58 9.14
C MET A 24 -8.84 8.64 10.31
N THR A 25 -9.84 8.16 11.02
CA THR A 25 -9.66 7.20 12.13
C THR A 25 -9.04 5.90 11.63
N ASP A 26 -9.52 5.36 10.50
CA ASP A 26 -9.01 4.11 9.91
C ASP A 26 -7.51 4.17 9.57
N VAL A 27 -6.99 5.37 9.27
CA VAL A 27 -5.54 5.55 9.03
C VAL A 27 -4.78 6.04 10.26
N GLY A 28 -5.41 6.02 11.44
CA GLY A 28 -4.80 6.42 12.71
C GLY A 28 -4.54 7.93 12.81
N LEU A 29 -5.36 8.75 12.18
CA LEU A 29 -5.31 10.21 12.29
C LEU A 29 -6.55 10.73 13.02
N ASP A 30 -6.36 11.81 13.78
CA ASP A 30 -7.46 12.51 14.43
C ASP A 30 -8.36 13.18 13.37
N PRO A 31 -9.67 12.89 13.34
CA PRO A 31 -10.62 13.53 12.44
C PRO A 31 -10.64 15.06 12.53
N GLU A 32 -10.33 15.66 13.69
CA GLU A 32 -10.28 17.11 13.85
C GLU A 32 -9.13 17.74 13.04
N SER A 33 -8.10 16.96 12.76
CA SER A 33 -6.98 17.41 11.92
C SER A 33 -7.34 17.58 10.43
N ALA A 34 -8.53 17.17 9.99
CA ALA A 34 -8.98 17.31 8.61
C ALA A 34 -9.04 18.77 8.11
N ASN A 35 -9.04 19.75 9.02
CA ASN A 35 -9.04 21.18 8.69
C ASN A 35 -7.63 21.79 8.59
N ARG A 36 -6.57 21.03 8.88
CA ARG A 36 -5.19 21.49 8.78
C ARG A 36 -4.71 21.54 7.35
N PHE A 37 -3.70 22.37 7.11
CA PHE A 37 -3.05 22.45 5.80
C PHE A 37 -2.00 21.34 5.61
N PRO A 38 -1.72 20.94 4.36
CA PRO A 38 -0.78 19.84 4.08
C PRO A 38 0.63 20.03 4.66
N HIS A 39 1.12 21.27 4.79
CA HIS A 39 2.43 21.57 5.34
C HIS A 39 2.54 21.37 6.85
N GLU A 40 1.39 21.25 7.55
CA GLU A 40 1.33 21.01 9.00
C GLU A 40 1.44 19.52 9.35
N PHE A 41 1.57 18.64 8.35
CA PHE A 41 1.67 17.19 8.51
C PHE A 41 3.08 16.68 8.18
N SER A 42 3.54 15.69 8.96
CA SER A 42 4.75 14.93 8.63
C SER A 42 4.61 14.14 7.32
N GLY A 43 5.72 13.64 6.76
CA GLY A 43 5.70 12.81 5.55
C GLY A 43 4.79 11.58 5.70
N GLY A 44 4.92 10.86 6.80
CA GLY A 44 4.07 9.69 7.10
C GLY A 44 2.60 10.04 7.29
N GLN A 45 2.30 11.17 7.93
CA GLN A 45 0.91 11.64 8.05
C GLN A 45 0.32 12.04 6.70
N ARG A 46 1.09 12.69 5.82
CA ARG A 46 0.65 12.99 4.45
C ARG A 46 0.34 11.71 3.66
N GLN A 47 1.16 10.66 3.84
CA GLN A 47 0.89 9.37 3.21
C GLN A 47 -0.40 8.73 3.74
N ARG A 48 -0.63 8.76 5.05
CA ARG A 48 -1.88 8.28 5.66
C ARG A 48 -3.10 9.07 5.17
N ILE A 49 -2.97 10.37 4.96
CA ILE A 49 -4.02 11.22 4.35
C ILE A 49 -4.28 10.79 2.90
N ALA A 50 -3.24 10.47 2.12
CA ALA A 50 -3.43 9.98 0.75
C ALA A 50 -4.22 8.65 0.73
N ILE A 51 -3.90 7.73 1.65
CA ILE A 51 -4.66 6.49 1.83
C ILE A 51 -6.12 6.78 2.25
N ALA A 52 -6.34 7.65 3.24
CA ALA A 52 -7.69 8.04 3.67
C ALA A 52 -8.52 8.64 2.52
N ARG A 53 -7.90 9.43 1.64
CA ARG A 53 -8.54 9.99 0.44
C ARG A 53 -9.00 8.90 -0.53
N ALA A 54 -8.26 7.82 -0.68
CA ALA A 54 -8.68 6.68 -1.50
C ALA A 54 -9.83 5.90 -0.82
N LEU A 55 -9.74 5.69 0.48
CA LEU A 55 -10.71 4.90 1.25
C LEU A 55 -12.06 5.60 1.46
N VAL A 56 -12.12 6.93 1.44
CA VAL A 56 -13.34 7.71 1.74
C VAL A 56 -14.48 7.45 0.74
N THR A 57 -14.16 6.94 -0.44
CA THR A 57 -15.15 6.54 -1.47
C THR A 57 -15.67 5.12 -1.27
N GLU A 58 -15.15 4.37 -0.27
CA GLU A 58 -15.46 2.97 -0.02
C GLU A 58 -15.25 2.09 -1.26
N PRO A 59 -14.01 2.05 -1.79
CA PRO A 59 -13.70 1.29 -3.00
C PRO A 59 -13.63 -0.21 -2.70
N ASP A 60 -13.89 -1.03 -3.73
CA ASP A 60 -13.66 -2.48 -3.67
C ASP A 60 -12.20 -2.83 -4.02
N VAL A 61 -11.53 -1.95 -4.79
CA VAL A 61 -10.13 -2.12 -5.23
C VAL A 61 -9.32 -0.88 -4.88
N LEU A 62 -8.19 -1.08 -4.22
CA LEU A 62 -7.20 -0.05 -3.90
C LEU A 62 -5.95 -0.22 -4.76
N LEU A 63 -5.62 0.78 -5.59
CA LEU A 63 -4.35 0.83 -6.30
C LEU A 63 -3.34 1.66 -5.49
N ALA A 64 -2.27 1.04 -5.07
CA ALA A 64 -1.16 1.65 -4.33
C ALA A 64 0.11 1.63 -5.20
N ASP A 65 0.41 2.77 -5.82
CA ASP A 65 1.57 2.95 -6.68
C ASP A 65 2.70 3.60 -5.88
N GLU A 66 3.79 2.85 -5.65
CA GLU A 66 4.96 3.25 -4.88
C GLU A 66 4.64 3.94 -3.53
N PRO A 67 3.71 3.40 -2.72
CA PRO A 67 3.13 4.15 -1.60
C PRO A 67 4.11 4.44 -0.47
N VAL A 68 5.30 3.84 -0.48
CA VAL A 68 6.29 3.96 0.61
C VAL A 68 7.70 4.33 0.13
N SER A 69 7.89 4.61 -1.14
CA SER A 69 9.21 4.84 -1.75
C SER A 69 9.96 6.05 -1.17
N ALA A 70 9.23 7.10 -0.78
CA ALA A 70 9.79 8.35 -0.24
C ALA A 70 9.80 8.42 1.31
N LEU A 71 9.52 7.31 1.99
CA LEU A 71 9.45 7.25 3.46
C LEU A 71 10.72 6.64 4.07
N ASP A 72 11.08 7.12 5.24
CA ASP A 72 12.10 6.47 6.07
C ASP A 72 11.65 5.06 6.52
N VAL A 73 12.61 4.23 6.93
CA VAL A 73 12.39 2.80 7.23
C VAL A 73 11.31 2.59 8.30
N SER A 74 11.30 3.43 9.34
CA SER A 74 10.35 3.30 10.45
C SER A 74 8.93 3.64 10.04
N VAL A 75 8.75 4.76 9.34
CA VAL A 75 7.44 5.19 8.83
C VAL A 75 6.94 4.26 7.72
N ARG A 76 7.84 3.75 6.87
CA ARG A 76 7.54 2.75 5.85
C ARG A 76 6.85 1.52 6.47
N ALA A 77 7.45 0.93 7.50
CA ALA A 77 6.88 -0.24 8.17
C ALA A 77 5.47 0.04 8.73
N GLN A 78 5.26 1.21 9.32
CA GLN A 78 3.95 1.60 9.84
C GLN A 78 2.89 1.73 8.74
N VAL A 79 3.24 2.30 7.58
CA VAL A 79 2.31 2.44 6.45
C VAL A 79 1.99 1.09 5.82
N LEU A 80 2.97 0.19 5.71
CA LEU A 80 2.76 -1.16 5.18
C LEU A 80 1.83 -1.99 6.09
N ASN A 81 2.04 -1.94 7.40
CA ASN A 81 1.16 -2.59 8.36
C ASN A 81 -0.27 -2.03 8.26
N LEU A 82 -0.42 -0.70 8.20
CA LEU A 82 -1.71 -0.07 8.01
C LEU A 82 -2.41 -0.56 6.73
N LEU A 83 -1.72 -0.63 5.60
CA LEU A 83 -2.29 -1.13 4.34
C LEU A 83 -2.74 -2.59 4.46
N ASN A 84 -1.93 -3.44 5.10
CA ASN A 84 -2.27 -4.85 5.33
C ASN A 84 -3.52 -5.00 6.21
N ASP A 85 -3.59 -4.25 7.31
CA ASP A 85 -4.74 -4.25 8.20
C ASP A 85 -6.02 -3.78 7.48
N LEU A 86 -5.93 -2.70 6.70
CA LEU A 86 -7.05 -2.18 5.91
C LEU A 86 -7.57 -3.19 4.87
N VAL A 87 -6.66 -3.88 4.17
CA VAL A 87 -7.03 -4.93 3.20
C VAL A 87 -7.80 -6.03 3.91
N ARG A 88 -7.27 -6.53 5.03
CA ARG A 88 -7.86 -7.63 5.79
C ARG A 88 -9.20 -7.25 6.42
N GLU A 89 -9.28 -6.10 7.09
CA GLU A 89 -10.46 -5.68 7.84
C GLU A 89 -11.62 -5.25 6.94
N ARG A 90 -11.31 -4.69 5.76
CA ARG A 90 -12.33 -4.21 4.83
C ARG A 90 -12.62 -5.17 3.68
N GLY A 91 -11.89 -6.27 3.56
CA GLY A 91 -12.01 -7.21 2.44
C GLY A 91 -11.68 -6.57 1.09
N LEU A 92 -10.73 -5.61 1.07
CA LEU A 92 -10.31 -4.91 -0.14
C LEU A 92 -9.44 -5.80 -1.02
N THR A 93 -9.58 -5.67 -2.32
CA THR A 93 -8.54 -6.12 -3.24
C THR A 93 -7.50 -5.01 -3.40
N MET A 94 -6.23 -5.29 -3.15
CA MET A 94 -5.16 -4.32 -3.33
C MET A 94 -4.26 -4.69 -4.52
N VAL A 95 -4.05 -3.73 -5.41
CA VAL A 95 -2.99 -3.79 -6.42
C VAL A 95 -1.85 -2.91 -5.93
N PHE A 96 -0.73 -3.55 -5.59
CA PHE A 96 0.44 -2.90 -5.01
C PHE A 96 1.57 -2.85 -6.04
N VAL A 97 2.00 -1.66 -6.45
CA VAL A 97 3.11 -1.47 -7.38
C VAL A 97 4.33 -1.02 -6.59
N SER A 98 5.43 -1.74 -6.74
CA SER A 98 6.70 -1.44 -6.09
C SER A 98 7.88 -2.06 -6.83
N HIS A 99 9.03 -1.43 -6.72
CA HIS A 99 10.32 -2.02 -7.10
C HIS A 99 11.01 -2.73 -5.91
N ASP A 100 10.48 -2.60 -4.69
CA ASP A 100 11.00 -3.26 -3.50
C ASP A 100 10.34 -4.63 -3.32
N LEU A 101 11.01 -5.66 -3.82
CA LEU A 101 10.55 -7.04 -3.76
C LEU A 101 10.44 -7.58 -2.33
N GLY A 102 11.22 -7.04 -1.39
CA GLY A 102 11.10 -7.38 0.02
C GLY A 102 9.74 -6.97 0.59
N VAL A 103 9.23 -5.80 0.20
CA VAL A 103 7.90 -5.31 0.57
C VAL A 103 6.81 -6.16 -0.09
N VAL A 104 6.92 -6.43 -1.40
CA VAL A 104 5.96 -7.27 -2.14
C VAL A 104 5.79 -8.63 -1.46
N ARG A 105 6.87 -9.24 -1.01
CA ARG A 105 6.88 -10.54 -0.32
C ARG A 105 6.02 -10.56 0.96
N HIS A 106 5.88 -9.44 1.64
CA HIS A 106 5.14 -9.34 2.90
C HIS A 106 3.66 -8.96 2.74
N LEU A 107 3.28 -8.43 1.58
CA LEU A 107 1.95 -7.86 1.38
C LEU A 107 1.11 -8.58 0.33
N CYS A 108 1.73 -9.31 -0.58
CA CYS A 108 1.04 -9.83 -1.75
C CYS A 108 0.99 -11.36 -1.76
N ASP A 109 -0.14 -11.92 -2.23
CA ASP A 109 -0.29 -13.36 -2.45
C ASP A 109 0.05 -13.74 -3.89
N THR A 110 -0.10 -12.80 -4.82
CA THR A 110 0.14 -12.99 -6.26
C THR A 110 1.03 -11.88 -6.77
N VAL A 111 1.93 -12.22 -7.69
CA VAL A 111 2.89 -11.29 -8.31
C VAL A 111 2.72 -11.25 -9.81
N VAL A 112 2.86 -10.07 -10.36
CA VAL A 112 2.98 -9.81 -11.80
C VAL A 112 4.27 -9.03 -12.02
N VAL A 113 5.25 -9.63 -12.69
CA VAL A 113 6.50 -8.99 -13.06
C VAL A 113 6.36 -8.36 -14.44
N MET A 114 6.74 -7.09 -14.52
CA MET A 114 6.65 -6.32 -15.76
C MET A 114 8.04 -5.81 -16.18
N SER A 115 8.32 -5.87 -17.46
CA SER A 115 9.52 -5.26 -18.07
C SER A 115 9.15 -4.65 -19.41
N SER A 116 9.63 -3.44 -19.69
CA SER A 116 9.40 -2.73 -20.96
C SER A 116 7.92 -2.67 -21.37
N GLY A 117 7.03 -2.44 -20.38
CA GLY A 117 5.58 -2.35 -20.59
C GLY A 117 4.88 -3.69 -20.87
N ARG A 118 5.55 -4.82 -20.69
CA ARG A 118 4.99 -6.17 -20.89
C ARG A 118 5.03 -6.98 -19.61
N VAL A 119 4.01 -7.81 -19.42
CA VAL A 119 4.04 -8.84 -18.38
C VAL A 119 4.97 -9.96 -18.84
N ILE A 120 6.03 -10.23 -18.07
CA ILE A 120 7.04 -11.24 -18.38
C ILE A 120 6.88 -12.49 -17.53
N GLU A 121 6.32 -12.33 -16.32
CA GLU A 121 6.05 -13.45 -15.42
C GLU A 121 4.87 -13.12 -14.49
N ARG A 122 4.09 -14.12 -14.10
CA ARG A 122 3.00 -13.97 -13.13
C ARG A 122 2.69 -15.30 -12.46
N GLY A 123 2.27 -15.24 -11.21
CA GLY A 123 1.85 -16.42 -10.46
C GLY A 123 1.67 -16.15 -8.98
N PRO A 124 1.37 -17.20 -8.20
CA PRO A 124 1.45 -17.15 -6.75
C PRO A 124 2.83 -16.67 -6.33
N LEU A 125 2.89 -15.85 -5.29
CA LEU A 125 4.15 -15.28 -4.80
C LEU A 125 5.17 -16.37 -4.49
N ALA A 126 4.75 -17.46 -3.86
CA ALA A 126 5.63 -18.57 -3.49
C ALA A 126 6.33 -19.18 -4.70
N ASP A 127 5.61 -19.32 -5.82
CA ASP A 127 6.14 -19.92 -7.04
C ASP A 127 7.14 -18.99 -7.73
N VAL A 128 6.75 -17.72 -7.95
CA VAL A 128 7.61 -16.73 -8.62
C VAL A 128 8.88 -16.43 -7.82
N TYR A 129 8.81 -16.44 -6.48
CA TYR A 129 9.99 -16.22 -5.63
C TYR A 129 10.82 -17.48 -5.40
N GLY A 130 10.20 -18.66 -5.44
CA GLY A 130 10.87 -19.94 -5.22
C GLY A 130 11.57 -20.50 -6.47
N ASP A 131 10.94 -20.36 -7.63
CA ASP A 131 11.41 -20.88 -8.92
C ASP A 131 11.10 -19.92 -10.08
N PRO A 132 11.76 -18.73 -10.11
CA PRO A 132 11.52 -17.72 -11.15
C PRO A 132 11.95 -18.25 -12.52
N GLN A 133 11.05 -18.17 -13.50
CA GLN A 133 11.28 -18.72 -14.83
C GLN A 133 11.91 -17.71 -15.79
N HIS A 134 11.69 -16.40 -15.57
CA HIS A 134 12.23 -15.36 -16.45
C HIS A 134 13.53 -14.77 -15.90
N GLU A 135 14.54 -14.57 -16.76
CA GLU A 135 15.87 -14.06 -16.44
C GLU A 135 15.80 -12.74 -15.64
N VAL A 136 14.97 -11.79 -16.07
CA VAL A 136 14.77 -10.50 -15.37
C VAL A 136 14.22 -10.71 -13.95
N THR A 137 13.31 -11.67 -13.75
CA THR A 137 12.79 -11.99 -12.41
C THR A 137 13.89 -12.56 -11.52
N GLN A 138 14.75 -13.43 -12.07
CA GLN A 138 15.90 -14.01 -11.36
C GLN A 138 16.88 -12.92 -10.93
N GLU A 139 17.22 -11.97 -11.82
CA GLU A 139 18.08 -10.84 -11.53
C GLU A 139 17.50 -9.95 -10.41
N LEU A 140 16.21 -9.61 -10.51
CA LEU A 140 15.51 -8.80 -9.50
C LEU A 140 15.54 -9.47 -8.13
N LEU A 141 15.27 -10.78 -8.07
CA LEU A 141 15.26 -11.54 -6.81
C LEU A 141 16.68 -11.72 -6.24
N ALA A 142 17.69 -11.88 -7.09
CA ALA A 142 19.09 -11.96 -6.67
C ALA A 142 19.62 -10.65 -6.07
N ALA A 143 19.04 -9.51 -6.46
CA ALA A 143 19.38 -8.20 -5.94
C ALA A 143 18.80 -7.91 -4.53
N ILE A 144 17.89 -8.75 -4.01
CA ILE A 144 17.36 -8.59 -2.65
C ILE A 144 18.48 -8.85 -1.64
N PRO A 145 18.79 -7.91 -0.73
CA PRO A 145 19.76 -8.13 0.33
C PRO A 145 19.34 -9.31 1.21
N ARG A 146 20.15 -10.37 1.22
CA ARG A 146 19.96 -11.47 2.17
C ARG A 146 20.49 -11.04 3.52
N ILE A 147 19.62 -10.80 4.48
CA ILE A 147 20.06 -10.68 5.88
C ILE A 147 20.57 -12.07 6.27
N ARG A 148 21.90 -12.23 6.35
CA ARG A 148 22.48 -13.40 7.01
C ARG A 148 22.15 -13.27 8.48
N VAL A 149 21.23 -14.07 8.97
CA VAL A 149 21.11 -14.34 10.39
C VAL A 149 22.24 -15.33 10.70
N ASP A 150 23.40 -14.81 11.08
CA ASP A 150 24.47 -15.62 11.65
C ASP A 150 24.00 -16.13 13.01
N GLY A 151 23.32 -17.25 12.99
CA GLY A 151 22.91 -18.04 14.15
C GLY A 151 23.73 -19.30 14.23
N SER A 152 25.03 -19.18 14.45
CA SER A 152 25.84 -20.26 14.99
C SER A 152 26.04 -19.97 16.47
N THR A 153 25.26 -20.62 17.27
CA THR A 153 25.62 -20.81 18.68
C THR A 153 26.10 -22.25 18.80
N ASP A 154 27.39 -22.40 19.03
CA ASP A 154 27.99 -23.62 19.61
C ASP A 154 27.43 -23.88 21.01
#